data_fa5a5f5b9d91ea76362487cdfe5e3bb8
#
_entry.id   fa5a5f5b9d91ea76362487cdfe5e3bb8
#
_cell.length_a   1.000
_cell.length_b   1.000
_cell.length_c   1.000
_cell.angle_alpha   90.00
_cell.angle_beta   90.00
_cell.angle_gamma   90.00
#
_symmetry.space_group_name_H-M   'P 1'
#
loop_
_entity.id
_entity.type
_entity.pdbx_description
1 polymer ?
#
loop_
_entity_poly.entity_id
_entity_poly.type
_entity_poly.pdbx_seq_one_letter_code
_entity_poly.pdbx_strand_id
1 'polypeptide(L)'
;ATLFADAFVAVPISDTDDFLVDFNHHSSRGDVKGITLDNNFANTQLQAGYHSLQKKYQWGLSANVQHRMLHWYGIEDVSLLPISASLKQSYLDGGLSGMLTLSKGAFEGLDFFVQGMKDDFKSSELHLNLRPSMRFALKEGQTIRLKAEADFLQGSFDRGFASTEGVSYKSALLGLRPSYTYATKEFSLRVGLGGYYAKENDNSGDKFRIFPDLEFSYDPQGKGVVWYGGITGDLKQVTYREQSVENPYISPTQELHPTYTPYDIFAGVRGRAFKGFSYDVKAFYTRIEQMPLFRANEKYTLTTRLPYQYDNTYRILYQDAMSFGAKASLLGKLSEKFSMDWTLKIATYS
;
A
#
# COMPACT_ATOMS: atom_id res chain seq x y z
N ALA A 1 0.76 11.55 -29.50
CA ALA A 1 -0.44 10.67 -29.47
C ALA A 1 -0.46 9.89 -28.17
N THR A 2 -1.62 9.79 -27.54
CA THR A 2 -1.87 9.00 -26.32
C THR A 2 -2.69 7.79 -26.71
N LEU A 3 -2.32 6.62 -26.20
CA LEU A 3 -3.08 5.39 -26.32
C LEU A 3 -3.54 4.94 -24.95
N PHE A 4 -4.83 4.64 -24.84
CA PHE A 4 -5.43 4.02 -23.67
C PHE A 4 -6.22 2.79 -24.13
N ALA A 5 -5.99 1.66 -23.49
CA ALA A 5 -6.71 0.42 -23.72
C ALA A 5 -6.99 -0.25 -22.37
N ASP A 6 -8.24 -0.63 -22.14
CA ASP A 6 -8.71 -1.28 -20.94
C ASP A 6 -9.63 -2.43 -21.33
N ALA A 7 -9.39 -3.62 -20.79
CA ALA A 7 -10.19 -4.80 -21.06
C ALA A 7 -10.35 -5.62 -19.78
N PHE A 8 -11.59 -5.81 -19.37
CA PHE A 8 -11.95 -6.65 -18.25
C PHE A 8 -12.84 -7.79 -18.71
N VAL A 9 -12.46 -9.02 -18.36
CA VAL A 9 -13.21 -10.23 -18.67
C VAL A 9 -13.46 -11.01 -17.39
N ALA A 10 -14.72 -11.27 -17.10
CA ALA A 10 -15.14 -12.14 -16.00
C ALA A 10 -15.86 -13.35 -16.59
N VAL A 11 -15.36 -14.54 -16.32
CA VAL A 11 -15.93 -15.81 -16.81
C VAL A 11 -16.39 -16.62 -15.61
N PRO A 12 -17.71 -16.79 -15.40
CA PRO A 12 -18.21 -17.72 -14.41
C PRO A 12 -17.90 -19.15 -14.89
N ILE A 13 -17.13 -19.88 -14.10
CA ILE A 13 -16.78 -21.29 -14.36
C ILE A 13 -17.89 -22.22 -13.81
N SER A 14 -18.47 -21.80 -12.67
CA SER A 14 -19.59 -22.46 -12.02
C SER A 14 -20.44 -21.45 -11.25
N ASP A 15 -21.45 -21.90 -10.52
CA ASP A 15 -22.25 -21.04 -9.63
C ASP A 15 -21.43 -20.45 -8.46
N THR A 16 -20.23 -20.95 -8.23
CA THR A 16 -19.38 -20.60 -7.09
C THR A 16 -17.97 -20.19 -7.48
N ASP A 17 -17.62 -20.30 -8.75
CA ASP A 17 -16.24 -20.13 -9.20
C ASP A 17 -16.18 -19.16 -10.39
N ASP A 18 -15.29 -18.16 -10.27
CA ASP A 18 -15.06 -17.15 -11.28
C ASP A 18 -13.59 -17.11 -11.70
N PHE A 19 -13.36 -16.88 -12.99
CA PHE A 19 -12.07 -16.51 -13.54
C PHE A 19 -12.12 -15.08 -14.07
N LEU A 20 -11.13 -14.27 -13.70
CA LEU A 20 -11.06 -12.84 -14.03
C LEU A 20 -9.75 -12.55 -14.76
N VAL A 21 -9.83 -11.71 -15.79
CA VAL A 21 -8.66 -11.13 -16.46
C VAL A 21 -8.88 -9.64 -16.58
N ASP A 22 -7.88 -8.88 -16.18
CA ASP A 22 -7.84 -7.43 -16.31
C ASP A 22 -6.56 -7.03 -17.05
N PHE A 23 -6.71 -6.33 -18.15
CA PHE A 23 -5.64 -5.76 -18.94
C PHE A 23 -5.81 -4.25 -19.01
N ASN A 24 -4.75 -3.53 -18.67
CA ASN A 24 -4.72 -2.08 -18.76
C ASN A 24 -3.43 -1.62 -19.48
N HIS A 25 -3.57 -0.71 -20.44
CA HIS A 25 -2.46 -0.05 -21.10
C HIS A 25 -2.70 1.43 -21.22
N HIS A 26 -1.73 2.21 -20.78
CA HIS A 26 -1.71 3.67 -20.94
C HIS A 26 -0.33 4.12 -21.41
N SER A 27 -0.27 4.78 -22.55
CA SER A 27 0.99 5.31 -23.08
C SER A 27 0.80 6.66 -23.77
N SER A 28 1.87 7.44 -23.79
CA SER A 28 1.95 8.70 -24.53
C SER A 28 3.30 8.81 -25.22
N ARG A 29 3.30 9.39 -26.45
CA ARG A 29 4.54 9.73 -27.15
C ARG A 29 5.26 10.93 -26.56
N GLY A 30 4.71 11.57 -25.53
CA GLY A 30 5.27 12.77 -24.93
C GLY A 30 4.78 14.02 -25.64
N ASP A 31 5.66 14.81 -26.19
CA ASP A 31 5.42 16.12 -26.84
C ASP A 31 4.95 17.19 -25.81
N VAL A 32 5.52 17.17 -24.62
CA VAL A 32 5.29 18.23 -23.63
C VAL A 32 5.91 19.53 -24.15
N LYS A 33 5.09 20.57 -24.28
CA LYS A 33 5.51 21.87 -24.83
C LYS A 33 6.68 22.45 -24.03
N GLY A 34 7.76 22.81 -24.73
CA GLY A 34 8.96 23.40 -24.12
C GLY A 34 9.98 22.39 -23.63
N ILE A 35 9.72 21.10 -23.74
CA ILE A 35 10.67 20.03 -23.41
C ILE A 35 11.27 19.49 -24.72
N THR A 36 12.60 19.50 -24.80
CA THR A 36 13.35 18.98 -25.97
C THR A 36 13.80 17.53 -25.80
N LEU A 37 13.76 17.02 -24.56
CA LEU A 37 14.12 15.66 -24.21
C LEU A 37 12.93 14.71 -24.41
N ASP A 38 13.24 13.44 -24.65
CA ASP A 38 12.23 12.39 -24.68
C ASP A 38 11.44 12.38 -23.38
N ASN A 39 10.11 12.44 -23.48
CA ASN A 39 9.20 12.46 -22.34
C ASN A 39 8.00 11.52 -22.54
N ASN A 40 8.16 10.52 -23.40
CA ASN A 40 7.19 9.47 -23.60
C ASN A 40 7.17 8.52 -22.40
N PHE A 41 6.00 7.93 -22.20
CA PHE A 41 5.81 6.91 -21.16
C PHE A 41 4.90 5.78 -21.65
N ALA A 42 5.00 4.62 -21.01
CA ALA A 42 4.09 3.51 -21.17
C ALA A 42 3.92 2.78 -19.85
N ASN A 43 2.68 2.42 -19.53
CA ASN A 43 2.33 1.55 -18.41
C ASN A 43 1.40 0.47 -18.96
N THR A 44 1.81 -0.79 -18.81
CA THR A 44 1.04 -1.97 -19.24
C THR A 44 0.92 -2.90 -18.05
N GLN A 45 -0.30 -3.28 -17.71
CA GLN A 45 -0.60 -4.20 -16.61
C GLN A 45 -1.51 -5.31 -17.11
N LEU A 46 -1.22 -6.53 -16.69
CA LEU A 46 -2.07 -7.70 -16.84
C LEU A 46 -2.24 -8.36 -15.49
N GLN A 47 -3.47 -8.63 -15.12
CA GLN A 47 -3.81 -9.41 -13.93
C GLN A 47 -4.77 -10.52 -14.31
N ALA A 48 -4.58 -11.70 -13.73
CA ALA A 48 -5.50 -12.82 -13.83
C ALA A 48 -5.79 -13.37 -12.44
N GLY A 49 -7.01 -13.76 -12.18
CA GLY A 49 -7.43 -14.29 -10.88
C GLY A 49 -8.49 -15.38 -11.01
N TYR A 50 -8.46 -16.28 -10.05
CA TYR A 50 -9.48 -17.30 -9.87
C TYR A 50 -10.03 -17.19 -8.45
N HIS A 51 -11.36 -17.17 -8.33
CA HIS A 51 -12.05 -17.09 -7.03
C HIS A 51 -13.05 -18.24 -6.92
N SER A 52 -13.13 -18.81 -5.73
CA SER A 52 -14.08 -19.86 -5.38
C SER A 52 -14.82 -19.48 -4.11
N LEU A 53 -16.15 -19.36 -4.18
CA LEU A 53 -17.02 -18.90 -3.12
C LEU A 53 -17.93 -20.04 -2.63
N GLN A 54 -17.38 -20.99 -1.88
CA GLN A 54 -18.09 -22.12 -1.35
C GLN A 54 -18.74 -21.83 0.01
N LYS A 55 -19.77 -22.58 0.39
CA LYS A 55 -20.50 -22.40 1.68
C LYS A 55 -19.59 -22.54 2.93
N LYS A 56 -18.55 -23.34 2.85
CA LYS A 56 -17.66 -23.64 3.99
C LYS A 56 -16.33 -22.91 3.93
N TYR A 57 -15.90 -22.49 2.77
CA TYR A 57 -14.64 -21.80 2.56
C TYR A 57 -14.74 -20.88 1.33
N GLN A 58 -13.91 -19.89 1.32
CA GLN A 58 -13.69 -18.98 0.19
C GLN A 58 -12.19 -18.95 -0.05
N TRP A 59 -11.77 -19.01 -1.29
CA TRP A 59 -10.37 -18.80 -1.64
C TRP A 59 -10.24 -18.09 -2.97
N GLY A 60 -9.14 -17.39 -3.12
CA GLY A 60 -8.79 -16.73 -4.36
C GLY A 60 -7.28 -16.78 -4.57
N LEU A 61 -6.88 -16.83 -5.81
CA LEU A 61 -5.50 -16.75 -6.27
C LEU A 61 -5.43 -15.77 -7.44
N SER A 62 -4.51 -14.81 -7.37
CA SER A 62 -4.31 -13.80 -8.40
C SER A 62 -2.85 -13.68 -8.76
N ALA A 63 -2.55 -13.57 -10.05
CA ALA A 63 -1.22 -13.26 -10.55
C ALA A 63 -1.27 -11.94 -11.33
N ASN A 64 -0.24 -11.14 -11.21
CA ASN A 64 -0.10 -9.88 -11.93
C ASN A 64 1.29 -9.71 -12.51
N VAL A 65 1.36 -8.99 -13.63
CA VAL A 65 2.59 -8.46 -14.19
C VAL A 65 2.36 -7.03 -14.65
N GLN A 66 3.32 -6.15 -14.39
CA GLN A 66 3.27 -4.76 -14.80
C GLN A 66 4.61 -4.33 -15.39
N HIS A 67 4.56 -3.66 -16.51
CA HIS A 67 5.71 -2.98 -17.14
C HIS A 67 5.42 -1.50 -17.22
N ARG A 68 6.29 -0.69 -16.57
CA ARG A 68 6.22 0.78 -16.59
C ARG A 68 7.51 1.32 -17.19
N MET A 69 7.41 2.21 -18.16
CA MET A 69 8.51 2.89 -18.81
C MET A 69 8.26 4.40 -18.82
N LEU A 70 9.26 5.19 -18.51
CA LEU A 70 9.22 6.64 -18.54
C LEU A 70 10.62 7.20 -18.84
N HIS A 71 10.70 8.52 -19.01
CA HIS A 71 11.96 9.25 -19.13
C HIS A 71 12.10 10.26 -17.99
N TRP A 72 13.30 10.35 -17.42
CA TRP A 72 13.65 11.34 -16.39
C TRP A 72 14.07 12.67 -17.03
N TYR A 73 13.14 13.30 -17.74
CA TYR A 73 13.37 14.49 -18.57
C TYR A 73 13.47 15.81 -17.81
N GLY A 74 13.23 15.85 -16.49
CA GLY A 74 13.24 17.07 -15.67
C GLY A 74 14.64 17.62 -15.42
N ILE A 75 15.40 17.93 -16.44
CA ILE A 75 16.78 18.45 -16.36
C ILE A 75 16.78 19.93 -16.65
N GLU A 76 17.33 20.73 -15.75
CA GLU A 76 17.38 22.18 -15.86
C GLU A 76 18.34 22.63 -16.98
N ASP A 77 19.52 22.02 -17.04
CA ASP A 77 20.55 22.35 -18.05
C ASP A 77 20.86 21.13 -18.92
N VAL A 78 20.17 21.06 -20.06
CA VAL A 78 20.35 20.00 -21.05
C VAL A 78 21.74 19.99 -21.71
N SER A 79 22.51 21.09 -21.65
CA SER A 79 23.86 21.15 -22.20
C SER A 79 24.85 20.26 -21.46
N LEU A 80 24.51 19.87 -20.24
CA LEU A 80 25.30 18.94 -19.43
C LEU A 80 25.18 17.48 -19.87
N LEU A 81 24.17 17.17 -20.71
CA LEU A 81 23.94 15.80 -21.16
C LEU A 81 24.92 15.41 -22.27
N PRO A 82 25.56 14.23 -22.21
CA PRO A 82 26.20 13.63 -23.35
C PRO A 82 25.20 13.39 -24.50
N ILE A 83 25.63 13.55 -25.74
CA ILE A 83 24.76 13.38 -26.94
C ILE A 83 24.09 12.00 -26.98
N SER A 84 24.69 10.99 -26.33
CA SER A 84 24.20 9.61 -26.29
C SER A 84 23.45 9.25 -25.01
N ALA A 85 23.16 10.22 -24.12
CA ALA A 85 22.52 9.92 -22.85
C ALA A 85 21.06 9.48 -23.05
N SER A 86 20.72 8.29 -22.62
CA SER A 86 19.33 7.85 -22.48
C SER A 86 18.84 8.10 -21.06
N LEU A 87 17.78 8.87 -20.92
CA LEU A 87 17.13 9.14 -19.62
C LEU A 87 15.98 8.18 -19.33
N LYS A 88 15.90 7.11 -20.12
CA LYS A 88 14.87 6.10 -20.00
C LYS A 88 15.06 5.29 -18.70
N GLN A 89 13.96 5.08 -17.99
CA GLN A 89 13.81 4.12 -16.90
C GLN A 89 12.66 3.19 -17.20
N SER A 90 12.85 1.93 -16.88
CA SER A 90 11.83 0.91 -17.05
C SER A 90 11.79 0.01 -15.82
N TYR A 91 10.58 -0.27 -15.35
CA TYR A 91 10.30 -1.16 -14.22
C TYR A 91 9.49 -2.34 -14.72
N LEU A 92 9.93 -3.53 -14.39
CA LEU A 92 9.16 -4.76 -14.57
C LEU A 92 8.89 -5.36 -13.20
N ASP A 93 7.64 -5.44 -12.82
CA ASP A 93 7.22 -6.08 -11.58
C ASP A 93 6.11 -7.09 -11.82
N GLY A 94 6.01 -8.07 -10.93
CA GLY A 94 4.99 -9.10 -11.01
C GLY A 94 4.94 -9.93 -9.75
N GLY A 95 3.79 -10.54 -9.51
CA GLY A 95 3.59 -11.31 -8.29
C GLY A 95 2.39 -12.23 -8.31
N LEU A 96 2.29 -12.95 -7.21
CA LEU A 96 1.22 -13.87 -6.88
C LEU A 96 0.64 -13.46 -5.53
N SER A 97 -0.67 -13.41 -5.41
CA SER A 97 -1.36 -13.21 -4.13
C SER A 97 -2.49 -14.21 -3.97
N GLY A 98 -2.76 -14.61 -2.74
CA GLY A 98 -3.84 -15.52 -2.45
C GLY A 98 -4.50 -15.25 -1.11
N MET A 99 -5.76 -15.65 -1.02
CA MET A 99 -6.55 -15.59 0.19
C MET A 99 -7.29 -16.91 0.41
N LEU A 100 -7.43 -17.31 1.66
CA LEU A 100 -8.28 -18.41 2.12
C LEU A 100 -9.04 -17.94 3.35
N THR A 101 -10.35 -18.15 3.38
CA THR A 101 -11.21 -17.90 4.54
C THR A 101 -12.06 -19.13 4.81
N LEU A 102 -12.10 -19.56 6.07
CA LEU A 102 -12.89 -20.70 6.52
C LEU A 102 -14.09 -20.22 7.36
N SER A 103 -15.28 -20.75 7.08
CA SER A 103 -16.50 -20.41 7.82
C SER A 103 -16.57 -21.03 9.21
N LYS A 104 -15.86 -22.12 9.45
CA LYS A 104 -15.89 -22.91 10.68
C LYS A 104 -14.49 -23.36 11.10
N GLY A 105 -14.34 -23.61 12.39
CA GLY A 105 -13.07 -24.04 12.97
C GLY A 105 -12.29 -22.88 13.62
N ALA A 106 -11.17 -23.21 14.24
CA ALA A 106 -10.29 -22.25 14.87
C ALA A 106 -9.42 -21.47 13.86
N PHE A 107 -9.02 -22.11 12.78
CA PHE A 107 -8.32 -21.42 11.68
C PHE A 107 -9.35 -20.60 10.89
N GLU A 108 -9.17 -19.27 10.88
CA GLU A 108 -10.09 -18.34 10.22
C GLU A 108 -9.69 -18.10 8.77
N GLY A 109 -8.39 -17.97 8.49
CA GLY A 109 -7.93 -17.71 7.15
C GLY A 109 -6.45 -17.46 7.02
N LEU A 110 -6.05 -17.25 5.78
CA LEU A 110 -4.68 -16.95 5.37
C LEU A 110 -4.72 -15.98 4.19
N ASP A 111 -4.00 -14.87 4.31
CA ASP A 111 -3.62 -14.03 3.18
C ASP A 111 -2.13 -14.14 2.93
N PHE A 112 -1.72 -14.15 1.68
CA PHE A 112 -0.31 -14.11 1.32
C PHE A 112 -0.08 -13.37 0.01
N PHE A 113 1.13 -12.85 -0.16
CA PHE A 113 1.63 -12.43 -1.47
C PHE A 113 3.14 -12.65 -1.61
N VAL A 114 3.56 -12.78 -2.86
CA VAL A 114 4.94 -12.77 -3.33
C VAL A 114 5.02 -11.77 -4.46
N GLN A 115 5.86 -10.76 -4.33
CA GLN A 115 6.02 -9.70 -5.32
C GLN A 115 7.49 -9.53 -5.65
N GLY A 116 7.85 -9.58 -6.93
CA GLY A 116 9.18 -9.32 -7.44
C GLY A 116 9.21 -8.08 -8.32
N MET A 117 10.34 -7.39 -8.37
CA MET A 117 10.57 -6.22 -9.21
C MET A 117 12.02 -6.18 -9.68
N LYS A 118 12.24 -5.60 -10.88
CA LYS A 118 13.54 -5.18 -11.39
C LYS A 118 13.43 -3.94 -12.27
N ASP A 119 14.53 -3.22 -12.45
CA ASP A 119 14.60 -2.04 -13.31
C ASP A 119 15.77 -2.07 -14.30
N ASP A 120 15.86 -1.05 -15.17
CA ASP A 120 16.93 -0.92 -16.19
C ASP A 120 18.31 -0.64 -15.57
N PHE A 121 18.38 -0.21 -14.29
CA PHE A 121 19.63 0.06 -13.56
C PHE A 121 20.08 -1.10 -12.68
N LYS A 122 19.58 -2.32 -12.96
CA LYS A 122 19.89 -3.57 -12.25
C LYS A 122 19.46 -3.57 -10.78
N SER A 123 18.51 -2.71 -10.41
CA SER A 123 17.86 -2.83 -9.12
C SER A 123 16.95 -4.05 -9.12
N SER A 124 16.86 -4.72 -7.99
CA SER A 124 15.92 -5.84 -7.79
C SER A 124 15.34 -5.83 -6.40
N GLU A 125 14.09 -6.28 -6.27
CA GLU A 125 13.40 -6.43 -5.01
C GLU A 125 12.52 -7.69 -5.02
N LEU A 126 12.49 -8.39 -3.89
CA LEU A 126 11.55 -9.47 -3.60
C LEU A 126 10.89 -9.21 -2.25
N HIS A 127 9.56 -9.20 -2.25
CA HIS A 127 8.72 -8.98 -1.09
C HIS A 127 7.77 -10.15 -0.88
N LEU A 128 7.78 -10.73 0.31
CA LEU A 128 6.95 -11.87 0.72
C LEU A 128 6.18 -11.47 1.97
N ASN A 129 4.87 -11.69 1.97
CA ASN A 129 4.05 -11.46 3.15
C ASN A 129 3.09 -12.62 3.36
N LEU A 130 2.94 -13.06 4.62
CA LEU A 130 2.08 -14.16 5.04
C LEU A 130 1.31 -13.74 6.30
N ARG A 131 -0.02 -13.78 6.26
CA ARG A 131 -0.92 -13.35 7.34
C ARG A 131 -1.96 -14.40 7.70
N PRO A 132 -1.62 -15.41 8.50
CA PRO A 132 -2.60 -16.34 9.03
C PRO A 132 -3.43 -15.72 10.15
N SER A 133 -4.69 -16.14 10.26
CA SER A 133 -5.60 -15.75 11.34
C SER A 133 -6.33 -16.94 11.96
N MET A 134 -6.54 -16.84 13.27
CA MET A 134 -7.31 -17.80 14.04
C MET A 134 -8.43 -17.10 14.81
N ARG A 135 -9.55 -17.78 14.97
CA ARG A 135 -10.73 -17.30 15.69
C ARG A 135 -11.27 -18.37 16.62
N PHE A 136 -11.48 -17.99 17.87
CA PHE A 136 -12.03 -18.85 18.93
C PHE A 136 -13.31 -18.17 19.45
N ALA A 137 -14.46 -18.71 19.09
CA ALA A 137 -15.74 -18.29 19.68
C ALA A 137 -15.84 -18.89 21.09
N LEU A 138 -16.04 -18.05 22.10
CA LEU A 138 -16.15 -18.46 23.52
C LEU A 138 -17.62 -18.65 23.90
N LYS A 139 -18.35 -17.56 24.02
CA LYS A 139 -19.78 -17.48 24.33
C LYS A 139 -20.44 -16.58 23.29
N GLU A 140 -21.76 -16.47 23.35
CA GLU A 140 -22.48 -15.55 22.48
C GLU A 140 -21.91 -14.14 22.59
N GLY A 141 -21.57 -13.57 21.44
CA GLY A 141 -20.95 -12.24 21.35
C GLY A 141 -19.48 -12.17 21.77
N GLN A 142 -18.82 -13.25 22.20
CA GLN A 142 -17.43 -13.25 22.66
C GLN A 142 -16.51 -14.03 21.74
N THR A 143 -15.46 -13.38 21.28
CA THR A 143 -14.51 -13.98 20.32
C THR A 143 -13.08 -13.58 20.67
N ILE A 144 -12.18 -14.55 20.71
CA ILE A 144 -10.72 -14.28 20.67
C ILE A 144 -10.26 -14.47 19.24
N ARG A 145 -9.50 -13.49 18.73
CA ARG A 145 -8.84 -13.58 17.42
C ARG A 145 -7.33 -13.43 17.61
N LEU A 146 -6.58 -14.27 16.91
CA LEU A 146 -5.14 -14.20 16.84
C LEU A 146 -4.75 -14.01 15.38
N LYS A 147 -4.12 -12.89 15.04
CA LYS A 147 -3.52 -12.65 13.74
C LYS A 147 -2.01 -12.71 13.88
N ALA A 148 -1.34 -13.43 13.00
CA ALA A 148 0.10 -13.37 12.88
C ALA A 148 0.49 -12.77 11.52
N GLU A 149 1.69 -12.25 11.43
CA GLU A 149 2.25 -11.70 10.22
C GLU A 149 3.73 -12.07 10.12
N ALA A 150 4.14 -12.49 8.92
CA ALA A 150 5.53 -12.65 8.55
C ALA A 150 5.75 -11.93 7.24
N ASP A 151 6.60 -10.90 7.26
CA ASP A 151 6.88 -10.03 6.13
C ASP A 151 8.38 -10.00 5.89
N PHE A 152 8.82 -10.35 4.69
CA PHE A 152 10.23 -10.44 4.31
C PHE A 152 10.46 -9.62 3.06
N LEU A 153 11.36 -8.66 3.16
CA LEU A 153 11.80 -7.81 2.08
C LEU A 153 13.30 -8.00 1.86
N GLN A 154 13.71 -8.19 0.62
CA GLN A 154 15.10 -8.10 0.23
C GLN A 154 15.23 -7.46 -1.14
N GLY A 155 16.29 -6.70 -1.33
CA GLY A 155 16.60 -6.10 -2.60
C GLY A 155 18.03 -5.63 -2.71
N SER A 156 18.38 -5.15 -3.90
CA SER A 156 19.70 -4.61 -4.18
C SER A 156 19.64 -3.51 -5.23
N PHE A 157 20.57 -2.59 -5.11
CA PHE A 157 20.87 -1.57 -6.10
C PHE A 157 22.31 -1.80 -6.61
N ASP A 158 22.54 -1.62 -7.91
CA ASP A 158 23.86 -1.83 -8.54
C ASP A 158 24.95 -0.99 -7.87
N ARG A 159 24.55 0.20 -7.38
CA ARG A 159 25.46 1.15 -6.69
C ARG A 159 24.70 2.15 -5.82
N GLY A 160 25.41 2.81 -4.92
CA GLY A 160 24.93 3.99 -4.22
C GLY A 160 24.82 5.22 -5.14
N PHE A 161 24.09 6.26 -4.75
CA PHE A 161 23.86 7.46 -5.57
C PHE A 161 25.19 8.16 -5.97
N ALA A 162 26.14 8.25 -5.04
CA ALA A 162 27.46 8.86 -5.23
C ALA A 162 28.60 7.85 -5.04
N SER A 163 28.33 6.54 -5.10
CA SER A 163 29.30 5.46 -4.90
C SER A 163 29.21 4.44 -6.04
N THR A 164 30.28 3.72 -6.29
CA THR A 164 30.32 2.58 -7.21
C THR A 164 30.02 1.25 -6.51
N GLU A 165 29.90 1.25 -5.19
CA GLU A 165 29.62 0.05 -4.41
C GLU A 165 28.12 -0.28 -4.45
N GLY A 166 27.82 -1.56 -4.63
CA GLY A 166 26.44 -2.06 -4.58
C GLY A 166 25.84 -1.90 -3.20
N VAL A 167 24.55 -1.61 -3.16
CA VAL A 167 23.76 -1.49 -1.93
C VAL A 167 22.77 -2.65 -1.86
N SER A 168 22.75 -3.38 -0.78
CA SER A 168 21.75 -4.42 -0.53
C SER A 168 21.01 -4.16 0.77
N TYR A 169 19.72 -4.47 0.79
CA TYR A 169 18.89 -4.35 1.96
C TYR A 169 18.10 -5.63 2.21
N LYS A 170 17.88 -5.93 3.47
CA LYS A 170 17.03 -7.04 3.93
C LYS A 170 16.27 -6.58 5.16
N SER A 171 15.00 -6.91 5.23
CA SER A 171 14.17 -6.68 6.40
C SER A 171 13.25 -7.86 6.65
N ALA A 172 13.05 -8.19 7.91
CA ALA A 172 12.08 -9.19 8.35
C ALA A 172 11.22 -8.58 9.47
N LEU A 173 9.90 -8.60 9.29
CA LEU A 173 8.94 -8.21 10.29
C LEU A 173 8.13 -9.43 10.71
N LEU A 174 8.08 -9.71 12.00
CA LEU A 174 7.27 -10.76 12.58
C LEU A 174 6.29 -10.13 13.54
N GLY A 175 5.00 -10.26 13.26
CA GLY A 175 3.93 -9.68 14.05
C GLY A 175 3.00 -10.72 14.67
N LEU A 176 2.49 -10.41 15.86
CA LEU A 176 1.43 -11.17 16.52
C LEU A 176 0.43 -10.20 17.15
N ARG A 177 -0.87 -10.34 16.79
CA ARG A 177 -1.97 -9.49 17.27
C ARG A 177 -3.08 -10.32 17.88
N PRO A 178 -3.01 -10.63 19.19
CA PRO A 178 -4.15 -11.14 19.93
C PRO A 178 -5.18 -10.05 20.18
N SER A 179 -6.46 -10.38 20.05
CA SER A 179 -7.55 -9.48 20.39
C SER A 179 -8.75 -10.26 20.93
N TYR A 180 -9.47 -9.64 21.85
CA TYR A 180 -10.74 -10.10 22.39
C TYR A 180 -11.83 -9.14 21.93
N THR A 181 -12.92 -9.67 21.41
CA THR A 181 -14.09 -8.90 21.00
C THR A 181 -15.28 -9.35 21.81
N TYR A 182 -15.98 -8.38 22.40
CA TYR A 182 -17.30 -8.52 22.96
C TYR A 182 -18.32 -7.71 22.12
N ALA A 183 -19.34 -8.37 21.63
CA ALA A 183 -20.35 -7.74 20.77
C ALA A 183 -21.77 -8.14 21.22
N THR A 184 -22.62 -7.16 21.31
CA THR A 184 -24.08 -7.29 21.47
C THR A 184 -24.76 -6.70 20.24
N LYS A 185 -26.11 -6.58 20.26
CA LYS A 185 -26.84 -5.90 19.18
C LYS A 185 -26.55 -4.40 19.11
N GLU A 186 -26.22 -3.78 20.24
CA GLU A 186 -26.07 -2.33 20.36
C GLU A 186 -24.62 -1.90 20.56
N PHE A 187 -23.77 -2.76 21.08
CA PHE A 187 -22.41 -2.43 21.49
C PHE A 187 -21.42 -3.47 21.02
N SER A 188 -20.26 -3.00 20.54
CA SER A 188 -19.09 -3.85 20.27
C SER A 188 -17.84 -3.20 20.84
N LEU A 189 -17.01 -4.01 21.51
CA LEU A 189 -15.71 -3.62 22.03
C LEU A 189 -14.68 -4.65 21.60
N ARG A 190 -13.63 -4.21 20.96
CA ARG A 190 -12.41 -5.00 20.69
C ARG A 190 -11.25 -4.46 21.50
N VAL A 191 -10.59 -5.33 22.23
CA VAL A 191 -9.40 -5.02 23.02
C VAL A 191 -8.30 -5.98 22.62
N GLY A 192 -7.17 -5.44 22.17
CA GLY A 192 -6.02 -6.20 21.71
C GLY A 192 -4.72 -5.42 21.80
N LEU A 193 -3.66 -6.09 21.44
CA LEU A 193 -2.31 -5.54 21.31
C LEU A 193 -1.64 -6.16 20.07
N GLY A 194 -0.82 -5.39 19.37
CA GLY A 194 0.09 -5.89 18.35
C GLY A 194 1.52 -5.89 18.87
N GLY A 195 2.19 -7.04 18.88
CA GLY A 195 3.63 -7.12 19.13
C GLY A 195 4.36 -7.40 17.83
N TYR A 196 5.38 -6.60 17.50
CA TYR A 196 6.19 -6.76 16.28
C TYR A 196 7.68 -6.81 16.62
N TYR A 197 8.35 -7.75 16.01
CA TYR A 197 9.80 -7.82 15.95
C TYR A 197 10.25 -7.43 14.55
N ALA A 198 11.08 -6.40 14.45
CA ALA A 198 11.65 -5.92 13.21
C ALA A 198 13.17 -6.15 13.21
N LYS A 199 13.66 -6.83 12.19
CA LYS A 199 15.09 -7.01 11.93
C LYS A 199 15.44 -6.35 10.61
N GLU A 200 16.33 -5.37 10.65
CA GLU A 200 16.84 -4.66 9.49
C GLU A 200 18.34 -4.98 9.28
N ASN A 201 18.82 -4.87 8.05
CA ASN A 201 20.21 -5.19 7.71
C ASN A 201 21.19 -4.07 8.08
N ASP A 202 20.69 -2.96 8.60
CA ASP A 202 21.53 -1.87 9.08
C ASP A 202 22.01 -2.15 10.52
N ASN A 203 22.99 -1.39 10.96
CA ASN A 203 23.52 -1.47 12.33
C ASN A 203 22.56 -0.90 13.39
N SER A 204 21.29 -0.63 13.03
CA SER A 204 20.28 -0.07 13.94
C SER A 204 19.79 -1.08 14.98
N GLY A 205 20.12 -2.35 14.81
CA GLY A 205 19.77 -3.44 15.71
C GLY A 205 18.32 -3.88 15.59
N ASP A 206 18.03 -4.98 16.28
CA ASP A 206 16.69 -5.55 16.33
C ASP A 206 15.74 -4.66 17.16
N LYS A 207 14.55 -4.41 16.66
CA LYS A 207 13.56 -3.56 17.33
C LYS A 207 12.31 -4.36 17.66
N PHE A 208 11.90 -4.31 18.92
CA PHE A 208 10.60 -4.81 19.35
C PHE A 208 9.66 -3.63 19.61
N ARG A 209 8.44 -3.70 19.05
CA ARG A 209 7.43 -2.66 19.18
C ARG A 209 6.10 -3.26 19.60
N ILE A 210 5.37 -2.52 20.44
CA ILE A 210 4.01 -2.87 20.86
C ILE A 210 3.07 -1.76 20.40
N PHE A 211 1.94 -2.17 19.82
CA PHE A 211 0.92 -1.29 19.29
C PHE A 211 -0.43 -1.56 19.95
N PRO A 212 -1.21 -0.52 20.25
CA PRO A 212 -2.59 -0.70 20.74
C PRO A 212 -3.50 -1.24 19.64
N ASP A 213 -4.55 -1.95 20.03
CA ASP A 213 -5.65 -2.39 19.18
C ASP A 213 -6.96 -2.34 19.99
N LEU A 214 -7.48 -1.13 20.21
CA LEU A 214 -8.72 -0.89 20.94
C LEU A 214 -9.72 -0.22 20.00
N GLU A 215 -10.89 -0.82 19.82
CA GLU A 215 -12.00 -0.21 19.09
C GLU A 215 -13.32 -0.46 19.80
N PHE A 216 -14.20 0.52 19.71
CA PHE A 216 -15.58 0.38 20.19
C PHE A 216 -16.57 0.90 19.15
N SER A 217 -17.79 0.38 19.20
CA SER A 217 -18.94 0.95 18.50
C SER A 217 -20.20 0.79 19.33
N TYR A 218 -21.08 1.80 19.26
CA TYR A 218 -22.32 1.86 20.00
C TYR A 218 -23.46 2.40 19.13
N ASP A 219 -24.52 1.60 18.98
CA ASP A 219 -25.76 1.96 18.28
C ASP A 219 -26.90 2.09 19.30
N PRO A 220 -27.10 3.28 19.91
CA PRO A 220 -28.15 3.47 20.91
C PRO A 220 -29.53 3.23 20.30
N GLN A 221 -30.25 2.25 20.82
CA GLN A 221 -31.62 1.90 20.42
C GLN A 221 -31.76 1.25 19.03
N GLY A 222 -30.65 0.79 18.38
CA GLY A 222 -30.73 0.15 17.06
C GLY A 222 -31.31 1.04 15.95
N LYS A 223 -31.24 2.39 16.12
CA LYS A 223 -31.78 3.36 15.16
C LYS A 223 -30.87 3.63 13.98
N GLY A 224 -29.73 2.93 13.91
CA GLY A 224 -28.78 3.03 12.80
C GLY A 224 -27.92 4.29 12.85
N VAL A 225 -27.77 4.93 14.02
CA VAL A 225 -26.76 5.95 14.30
C VAL A 225 -25.71 5.32 15.20
N VAL A 226 -24.54 5.04 14.66
CA VAL A 226 -23.47 4.32 15.33
C VAL A 226 -22.36 5.30 15.71
N TRP A 227 -22.10 5.43 16.99
CA TRP A 227 -20.91 6.09 17.52
C TRP A 227 -19.76 5.08 17.55
N TYR A 228 -18.59 5.48 17.13
CA TYR A 228 -17.43 4.59 17.14
C TYR A 228 -16.15 5.35 17.43
N GLY A 229 -15.15 4.64 17.88
CA GLY A 229 -13.82 5.18 18.09
C GLY A 229 -12.82 4.12 18.45
N GLY A 230 -11.57 4.53 18.56
CA GLY A 230 -10.51 3.60 18.90
C GLY A 230 -9.15 4.23 18.93
N ILE A 231 -8.18 3.40 19.31
CA ILE A 231 -6.76 3.63 19.18
C ILE A 231 -6.13 2.36 18.63
N THR A 232 -5.47 2.49 17.48
CA THR A 232 -4.77 1.41 16.80
C THR A 232 -3.35 1.82 16.51
N GLY A 233 -2.48 0.87 16.25
CA GLY A 233 -1.14 1.14 15.76
C GLY A 233 -0.70 0.06 14.79
N ASP A 234 0.33 0.35 13.98
CA ASP A 234 0.80 -0.58 12.96
C ASP A 234 2.26 -0.37 12.59
N LEU A 235 2.80 -1.38 11.91
CA LEU A 235 4.13 -1.38 11.31
C LEU A 235 4.01 -1.80 9.86
N LYS A 236 4.57 -1.01 8.94
CA LYS A 236 4.51 -1.28 7.50
C LYS A 236 5.91 -1.26 6.88
N GLN A 237 6.24 -2.27 6.06
CA GLN A 237 7.40 -2.22 5.17
C GLN A 237 7.27 -1.09 4.16
N VAL A 238 8.37 -0.41 3.90
CA VAL A 238 8.53 0.51 2.77
C VAL A 238 9.33 -0.23 1.70
N THR A 239 8.79 -0.35 0.50
CA THR A 239 9.40 -1.09 -0.61
C THR A 239 9.79 -0.15 -1.74
N TYR A 240 10.88 -0.46 -2.45
CA TYR A 240 11.28 0.31 -3.63
C TYR A 240 10.20 0.27 -4.71
N ARG A 241 9.54 -0.88 -4.87
CA ARG A 241 8.42 -1.03 -5.78
C ARG A 241 7.29 -0.04 -5.49
N GLU A 242 6.78 0.01 -4.25
CA GLU A 242 5.70 0.94 -3.88
C GLU A 242 6.12 2.39 -4.10
N GLN A 243 7.34 2.74 -3.70
CA GLN A 243 7.85 4.10 -3.85
C GLN A 243 8.05 4.49 -5.30
N SER A 244 8.45 3.55 -6.18
CA SER A 244 8.56 3.80 -7.63
C SER A 244 7.21 3.90 -8.34
N VAL A 245 6.13 3.37 -7.75
CA VAL A 245 4.75 3.57 -8.23
C VAL A 245 4.25 4.96 -7.83
N GLU A 246 4.52 5.38 -6.59
CA GLU A 246 4.11 6.68 -6.07
C GLU A 246 4.87 7.84 -6.73
N ASN A 247 6.20 7.67 -6.87
CA ASN A 247 7.05 8.62 -7.57
C ASN A 247 7.97 7.88 -8.55
N PRO A 248 7.63 7.81 -9.85
CA PRO A 248 8.45 7.12 -10.84
C PRO A 248 9.79 7.82 -11.16
N TYR A 249 10.00 9.03 -10.63
CA TYR A 249 11.27 9.76 -10.71
C TYR A 249 12.21 9.45 -9.54
N ILE A 250 11.94 8.41 -8.76
CA ILE A 250 12.84 7.95 -7.69
C ILE A 250 14.15 7.41 -8.29
N SER A 251 15.30 7.78 -7.72
CA SER A 251 16.60 7.23 -8.16
C SER A 251 16.71 5.74 -7.83
N PRO A 252 17.42 4.94 -8.66
CA PRO A 252 17.58 3.50 -8.44
C PRO A 252 18.62 3.20 -7.35
N THR A 253 18.57 3.93 -6.27
CA THR A 253 19.41 3.80 -5.08
C THR A 253 18.73 4.46 -3.90
N GLN A 254 18.24 3.68 -2.94
CA GLN A 254 17.46 4.15 -1.81
C GLN A 254 17.90 3.46 -0.52
N GLU A 255 17.75 4.15 0.60
CA GLU A 255 17.72 3.54 1.92
C GLU A 255 16.26 3.27 2.28
N LEU A 256 15.94 2.03 2.67
CA LEU A 256 14.57 1.62 2.95
C LEU A 256 14.44 1.17 4.40
N HIS A 257 13.56 1.85 5.14
CA HIS A 257 13.21 1.55 6.51
C HIS A 257 11.71 1.40 6.66
N PRO A 258 11.21 0.54 7.56
CA PRO A 258 9.79 0.43 7.82
C PRO A 258 9.24 1.71 8.47
N THR A 259 7.97 1.99 8.18
CA THR A 259 7.20 3.08 8.81
C THR A 259 6.43 2.53 10.01
N TYR A 260 6.47 3.26 11.13
CA TYR A 260 5.76 2.93 12.36
C TYR A 260 4.61 3.90 12.55
N THR A 261 3.45 3.39 12.88
CA THR A 261 2.31 4.19 13.38
C THR A 261 2.08 3.79 14.84
N PRO A 262 2.76 4.43 15.82
CA PRO A 262 2.62 4.08 17.23
C PRO A 262 1.18 4.12 17.70
N TYR A 263 0.42 5.10 17.21
CA TYR A 263 -1.03 5.20 17.42
C TYR A 263 -1.73 6.02 16.35
N ASP A 264 -2.92 5.56 15.99
CA ASP A 264 -3.97 6.26 15.27
C ASP A 264 -5.21 6.30 16.15
N ILE A 265 -5.53 7.48 16.69
CA ILE A 265 -6.68 7.72 17.57
C ILE A 265 -7.79 8.30 16.72
N PHE A 266 -8.97 7.74 16.82
CA PHE A 266 -10.09 8.23 16.06
C PHE A 266 -11.41 8.14 16.83
N ALA A 267 -12.33 9.03 16.51
CA ALA A 267 -13.72 8.99 16.96
C ALA A 267 -14.62 9.49 15.86
N GLY A 268 -15.79 8.89 15.73
CA GLY A 268 -16.72 9.26 14.67
C GLY A 268 -18.15 8.83 14.92
N VAL A 269 -19.00 9.24 14.00
CA VAL A 269 -20.40 8.88 13.94
C VAL A 269 -20.78 8.55 12.51
N ARG A 270 -21.47 7.43 12.32
CA ARG A 270 -22.00 7.01 11.02
C ARG A 270 -23.46 6.62 11.15
N GLY A 271 -24.21 6.80 10.08
CA GLY A 271 -25.61 6.47 10.09
C GLY A 271 -26.32 6.69 8.76
N ARG A 272 -27.65 6.61 8.80
CA ARG A 272 -28.51 6.96 7.67
C ARG A 272 -29.04 8.37 7.87
N ALA A 273 -28.76 9.27 6.91
CA ALA A 273 -29.28 10.63 6.95
C ALA A 273 -30.76 10.65 6.55
N PHE A 274 -31.10 9.99 5.44
CA PHE A 274 -32.46 9.82 4.91
C PHE A 274 -32.47 8.59 3.97
N LYS A 275 -33.65 8.26 3.42
CA LYS A 275 -33.79 7.06 2.57
C LYS A 275 -32.80 7.05 1.42
N GLY A 276 -31.95 6.03 1.37
CA GLY A 276 -30.93 5.86 0.32
C GLY A 276 -29.61 6.58 0.58
N PHE A 277 -29.45 7.32 1.69
CA PHE A 277 -28.23 8.05 2.02
C PHE A 277 -27.65 7.63 3.37
N SER A 278 -26.36 7.38 3.39
CA SER A 278 -25.59 7.12 4.61
C SER A 278 -24.43 8.11 4.72
N TYR A 279 -24.07 8.44 5.94
CA TYR A 279 -22.97 9.34 6.26
C TYR A 279 -21.98 8.68 7.21
N ASP A 280 -20.74 9.13 7.15
CA ASP A 280 -19.66 8.81 8.10
C ASP A 280 -18.83 10.06 8.34
N VAL A 281 -18.76 10.51 9.58
CA VAL A 281 -17.94 11.66 9.99
C VAL A 281 -16.99 11.21 11.07
N LYS A 282 -15.69 11.40 10.85
CA LYS A 282 -14.61 10.94 11.72
C LYS A 282 -13.57 12.04 11.94
N ALA A 283 -13.17 12.28 13.19
CA ALA A 283 -11.95 12.98 13.54
C ALA A 283 -10.84 11.97 13.85
N PHE A 284 -9.59 12.34 13.57
CA PHE A 284 -8.43 11.46 13.82
C PHE A 284 -7.21 12.25 14.23
N TYR A 285 -6.33 11.58 14.97
CA TYR A 285 -4.99 12.02 15.33
C TYR A 285 -4.03 10.84 15.19
N THR A 286 -3.06 10.97 14.29
CA THR A 286 -2.13 9.90 13.93
C THR A 286 -0.70 10.36 14.16
N ARG A 287 0.11 9.58 14.86
CA ARG A 287 1.56 9.72 14.90
C ARG A 287 2.20 8.71 13.97
N ILE A 288 3.10 9.17 13.11
CA ILE A 288 3.86 8.36 12.17
C ILE A 288 5.34 8.60 12.46
N GLU A 289 6.09 7.54 12.71
CA GLU A 289 7.55 7.53 12.81
C GLU A 289 8.14 6.95 11.53
N GLN A 290 9.22 7.55 11.04
CA GLN A 290 9.86 7.17 9.78
C GLN A 290 8.89 7.23 8.59
N MET A 291 8.13 8.31 8.46
CA MET A 291 7.28 8.56 7.29
C MET A 291 8.17 8.82 6.07
N PRO A 292 8.06 8.04 4.97
CA PRO A 292 8.83 8.27 3.76
C PRO A 292 8.30 9.51 3.03
N LEU A 293 9.20 10.41 2.69
CA LEU A 293 8.93 11.63 1.91
C LEU A 293 9.92 11.71 0.74
N PHE A 294 9.48 12.26 -0.38
CA PHE A 294 10.35 12.46 -1.52
C PHE A 294 11.07 13.80 -1.44
N ARG A 295 12.39 13.77 -1.55
CA ARG A 295 13.25 14.94 -1.65
C ARG A 295 14.09 14.85 -2.92
N ALA A 296 14.21 15.96 -3.67
CA ALA A 296 15.12 16.03 -4.79
C ALA A 296 16.53 15.63 -4.36
N ASN A 297 17.21 14.86 -5.18
CA ASN A 297 18.61 14.50 -4.96
C ASN A 297 19.48 15.75 -4.98
N GLU A 298 20.59 15.70 -4.24
CA GLU A 298 21.58 16.75 -4.25
C GLU A 298 22.31 16.77 -5.59
N LYS A 299 22.72 17.98 -6.00
CA LYS A 299 23.45 18.19 -7.25
C LYS A 299 24.72 17.37 -7.28
N TYR A 300 24.85 16.51 -8.27
CA TYR A 300 26.04 15.70 -8.47
C TYR A 300 27.10 16.51 -9.22
N THR A 301 28.27 16.67 -8.64
CA THR A 301 29.29 17.60 -9.12
C THR A 301 30.38 16.97 -10.00
N LEU A 302 30.45 15.64 -10.10
CA LEU A 302 31.43 14.97 -10.93
C LEU A 302 31.10 15.10 -12.43
N THR A 303 32.13 15.05 -13.27
CA THR A 303 32.01 15.20 -14.72
C THR A 303 31.30 14.02 -15.39
N THR A 304 31.50 12.80 -14.88
CA THR A 304 30.84 11.60 -15.38
C THR A 304 29.59 11.32 -14.54
N ARG A 305 28.42 11.47 -15.14
CA ARG A 305 27.12 11.33 -14.48
C ARG A 305 26.31 10.20 -15.09
N LEU A 306 25.56 9.53 -14.24
CA LEU A 306 24.54 8.57 -14.67
C LEU A 306 23.21 9.28 -14.98
N PRO A 307 22.32 8.69 -15.75
CA PRO A 307 21.06 9.30 -16.17
C PRO A 307 20.18 9.88 -15.04
N TYR A 308 20.32 9.38 -13.81
CA TYR A 308 19.59 9.81 -12.64
C TYR A 308 20.34 10.83 -11.75
N GLN A 309 21.49 11.38 -12.21
CA GLN A 309 22.37 12.28 -11.45
C GLN A 309 22.39 13.71 -12.02
N TYR A 310 21.36 14.11 -12.77
CA TYR A 310 21.21 15.43 -13.39
C TYR A 310 20.15 16.30 -12.72
N ASP A 311 20.03 16.21 -11.40
CA ASP A 311 19.03 16.92 -10.58
C ASP A 311 17.56 16.56 -10.95
N ASN A 312 17.36 15.44 -11.62
CA ASN A 312 16.13 14.98 -12.24
C ASN A 312 15.44 13.85 -11.50
N THR A 313 15.96 13.43 -10.36
CA THR A 313 15.42 12.31 -9.57
C THR A 313 15.32 12.64 -8.10
N TYR A 314 14.62 11.77 -7.37
CA TYR A 314 14.31 11.93 -5.96
C TYR A 314 14.86 10.79 -5.11
N ARG A 315 15.15 11.10 -3.85
CA ARG A 315 15.43 10.13 -2.80
C ARG A 315 14.34 10.12 -1.75
N ILE A 316 14.24 9.03 -1.00
CA ILE A 316 13.41 8.95 0.18
C ILE A 316 14.15 9.61 1.34
N LEU A 317 13.43 10.47 2.06
CA LEU A 317 13.82 11.04 3.34
C LEU A 317 12.79 10.59 4.38
N TYR A 318 13.25 10.08 5.50
CA TYR A 318 12.36 9.66 6.59
C TYR A 318 12.22 10.78 7.63
N GLN A 319 10.98 11.08 7.98
CA GLN A 319 10.66 12.06 9.02
C GLN A 319 9.53 11.55 9.90
N ASP A 320 9.59 11.93 11.17
CA ASP A 320 8.45 11.75 12.07
C ASP A 320 7.41 12.82 11.76
N ALA A 321 6.15 12.43 11.77
CA ALA A 321 5.03 13.31 11.50
C ALA A 321 3.87 13.07 12.47
N MET A 322 3.14 14.12 12.77
CA MET A 322 1.85 14.07 13.43
C MET A 322 0.78 14.60 12.48
N SER A 323 -0.32 13.89 12.36
CA SER A 323 -1.45 14.31 11.53
C SER A 323 -2.70 14.42 12.39
N PHE A 324 -3.38 15.55 12.31
CA PHE A 324 -4.68 15.78 12.91
C PHE A 324 -5.67 16.20 11.84
N GLY A 325 -6.88 15.64 11.84
CA GLY A 325 -7.83 15.98 10.82
C GLY A 325 -9.23 15.41 11.04
N ALA A 326 -10.06 15.68 10.04
CA ALA A 326 -11.42 15.15 9.96
C ALA A 326 -11.70 14.60 8.56
N LYS A 327 -12.54 13.57 8.49
CA LYS A 327 -13.05 13.00 7.24
C LYS A 327 -14.56 12.94 7.34
N ALA A 328 -15.25 13.40 6.29
CA ALA A 328 -16.69 13.26 6.13
C ALA A 328 -16.98 12.56 4.80
N SER A 329 -17.80 11.52 4.83
CA SER A 329 -18.24 10.79 3.65
C SER A 329 -19.76 10.76 3.59
N LEU A 330 -20.30 10.91 2.38
CA LEU A 330 -21.71 10.79 2.09
C LEU A 330 -21.89 9.84 0.92
N LEU A 331 -22.56 8.72 1.18
CA LEU A 331 -22.90 7.71 0.17
C LEU A 331 -24.38 7.73 -0.07
N GLY A 332 -24.81 7.81 -1.32
CA GLY A 332 -26.22 7.88 -1.65
C GLY A 332 -26.59 7.21 -2.96
N LYS A 333 -27.79 6.63 -2.99
CA LYS A 333 -28.41 6.12 -4.21
C LYS A 333 -29.67 6.95 -4.47
N LEU A 334 -29.60 7.86 -5.45
CA LEU A 334 -30.71 8.73 -5.86
C LEU A 334 -31.71 7.99 -6.76
N SER A 335 -31.23 7.05 -7.57
CA SER A 335 -32.06 6.20 -8.42
C SER A 335 -31.33 4.89 -8.72
N GLU A 336 -31.94 3.96 -9.48
CA GLU A 336 -31.27 2.74 -9.95
C GLU A 336 -30.07 3.01 -10.85
N LYS A 337 -30.06 4.18 -11.51
CA LYS A 337 -29.03 4.59 -12.47
C LYS A 337 -28.07 5.64 -11.93
N PHE A 338 -28.33 6.21 -10.73
CA PHE A 338 -27.50 7.27 -10.20
C PHE A 338 -27.15 7.00 -8.73
N SER A 339 -25.85 6.84 -8.47
CA SER A 339 -25.27 6.78 -7.13
C SER A 339 -24.27 7.91 -6.95
N MET A 340 -24.11 8.36 -5.73
CA MET A 340 -23.19 9.42 -5.33
C MET A 340 -22.30 8.91 -4.20
N ASP A 341 -21.00 9.08 -4.36
CA ASP A 341 -19.98 8.91 -3.33
C ASP A 341 -19.20 10.22 -3.21
N TRP A 342 -19.32 10.85 -2.08
CA TRP A 342 -18.62 12.10 -1.78
C TRP A 342 -17.81 11.94 -0.51
N THR A 343 -16.54 12.31 -0.55
CA THR A 343 -15.64 12.29 0.59
C THR A 343 -14.83 13.58 0.65
N LEU A 344 -14.86 14.23 1.80
CA LEU A 344 -13.99 15.35 2.17
C LEU A 344 -13.05 14.90 3.28
N LYS A 345 -11.74 15.10 3.08
CA LYS A 345 -10.72 14.94 4.11
C LYS A 345 -9.95 16.24 4.27
N ILE A 346 -9.87 16.74 5.50
CA ILE A 346 -9.04 17.88 5.87
C ILE A 346 -8.06 17.39 6.93
N ALA A 347 -6.78 17.62 6.73
CA ALA A 347 -5.73 17.24 7.68
C ALA A 347 -4.61 18.27 7.69
N THR A 348 -4.01 18.45 8.88
CA THR A 348 -2.76 19.17 9.06
C THR A 348 -1.66 18.19 9.43
N TYR A 349 -0.44 18.51 9.06
CA TYR A 349 0.77 17.75 9.40
C TYR A 349 1.76 18.66 10.10
N SER A 350 2.43 18.15 11.11
CA SER A 350 3.51 18.83 11.83
C SER A 350 4.67 17.88 12.10
#